data_f75e42f95651e7799a9dfc7e4554527d
#
_entry.id   f75e42f95651e7799a9dfc7e4554527d
#
_cell.length_a   1.000
_cell.length_b   1.000
_cell.length_c   1.000
_cell.angle_alpha   90.00
_cell.angle_beta   90.00
_cell.angle_gamma   90.00
#
_symmetry.space_group_name_H-M   'P 1'
#
loop_
_entity.id
_entity.type
_entity.pdbx_description
1 polymer ?
#
loop_
_entity_poly.entity_id
_entity_poly.type
_entity_poly.pdbx_seq_one_letter_code
_entity_poly.pdbx_strand_id
1 'polypeptide(L)'
;MNLEGIKGQYDAIFSLGDLCLTSLQLKDNNLRTFSGILDWVSSPSLKNVNVLLQNRFADFLNLKNLRIIKYISEWDLLVWDEVYNIGFNHDFKTDKNTLTHLGGYAEVKEKYDRRIQRFLEKLSTSQRILFIRTEASFEEVAELEAILSGMIANDFRILIVNHTDVDHLVEKSWSLQRVCAIELPNHNKWNANNHYWKMILADITLL
;
A
#
# COMPACT_ATOMS: atom_id res chain seq x y z
N MET A 1 -7.87 -15.74 -8.83
CA MET A 1 -8.37 -15.24 -10.14
C MET A 1 -7.19 -14.84 -11.02
N ASN A 2 -7.40 -14.60 -12.33
CA ASN A 2 -6.39 -14.13 -13.27
C ASN A 2 -6.48 -12.59 -13.49
N LEU A 3 -5.61 -12.04 -14.34
CA LEU A 3 -5.59 -10.60 -14.66
C LEU A 3 -6.92 -10.09 -15.23
N GLU A 4 -7.62 -10.87 -16.04
CA GLU A 4 -8.93 -10.46 -16.57
C GLU A 4 -9.96 -10.26 -15.46
N GLY A 5 -9.86 -11.02 -14.37
CA GLY A 5 -10.78 -10.92 -13.22
C GLY A 5 -10.68 -9.62 -12.42
N ILE A 6 -9.58 -8.87 -12.56
CA ILE A 6 -9.42 -7.57 -11.91
C ILE A 6 -9.73 -6.38 -12.81
N LYS A 7 -10.04 -6.61 -14.09
CA LYS A 7 -10.39 -5.53 -15.01
C LYS A 7 -11.75 -4.90 -14.69
N GLY A 8 -11.95 -3.68 -15.18
CA GLY A 8 -13.21 -2.95 -15.06
C GLY A 8 -13.13 -1.73 -14.15
N GLN A 9 -14.28 -1.27 -13.69
CA GLN A 9 -14.46 0.00 -13.02
C GLN A 9 -14.47 -0.17 -11.50
N TYR A 10 -13.84 0.77 -10.78
CA TYR A 10 -13.71 0.80 -9.33
C TYR A 10 -14.07 2.17 -8.76
N ASP A 11 -14.67 2.20 -7.57
CA ASP A 11 -14.93 3.44 -6.81
C ASP A 11 -13.69 3.93 -6.07
N ALA A 12 -12.76 3.03 -5.77
CA ALA A 12 -11.51 3.36 -5.13
C ALA A 12 -10.42 2.32 -5.46
N ILE A 13 -9.18 2.81 -5.56
CA ILE A 13 -7.99 1.96 -5.69
C ILE A 13 -7.01 2.38 -4.59
N PHE A 14 -6.52 1.40 -3.82
CA PHE A 14 -5.58 1.62 -2.72
C PHE A 14 -4.29 0.84 -2.90
N SER A 15 -3.17 1.54 -2.76
CA SER A 15 -1.89 0.89 -2.49
C SER A 15 -1.83 0.42 -1.04
N LEU A 16 -1.43 -0.83 -0.82
CA LEU A 16 -1.13 -1.40 0.50
C LEU A 16 0.39 -1.48 0.78
N GLY A 17 1.21 -0.76 0.05
CA GLY A 17 2.67 -0.73 0.20
C GLY A 17 3.30 -1.85 -0.66
N ASP A 18 4.29 -2.42 -0.26
CA ASP A 18 5.52 -2.51 0.51
C ASP A 18 6.30 -1.17 0.61
N LEU A 19 6.56 -0.54 -0.53
CA LEU A 19 7.19 0.76 -0.75
C LEU A 19 6.29 1.64 -1.63
N CYS A 20 6.83 2.74 -2.15
CA CYS A 20 6.08 3.69 -2.98
C CYS A 20 5.88 3.23 -4.44
N LEU A 21 6.41 2.08 -4.86
CA LEU A 21 6.33 1.60 -6.24
C LEU A 21 4.88 1.52 -6.76
N THR A 22 3.99 0.87 -6.02
CA THR A 22 2.57 0.78 -6.39
C THR A 22 1.94 2.15 -6.59
N SER A 23 2.22 3.10 -5.70
CA SER A 23 1.64 4.45 -5.76
C SER A 23 2.17 5.26 -6.95
N LEU A 24 3.44 5.06 -7.32
CA LEU A 24 4.02 5.63 -8.53
C LEU A 24 3.34 5.06 -9.77
N GLN A 25 3.20 3.73 -9.85
CA GLN A 25 2.54 3.08 -10.98
C GLN A 25 1.06 3.48 -11.11
N LEU A 26 0.33 3.60 -10.02
CA LEU A 26 -1.04 4.12 -10.03
C LEU A 26 -1.09 5.57 -10.53
N LYS A 27 -0.14 6.42 -10.12
CA LYS A 27 -0.05 7.81 -10.60
C LYS A 27 0.24 7.87 -12.10
N ASP A 28 1.22 7.10 -12.57
CA ASP A 28 1.67 7.10 -13.97
C ASP A 28 0.59 6.54 -14.93
N ASN A 29 -0.31 5.71 -14.42
CA ASN A 29 -1.46 5.17 -15.16
C ASN A 29 -2.78 5.93 -14.90
N ASN A 30 -2.75 7.12 -14.27
CA ASN A 30 -3.92 7.97 -13.97
C ASN A 30 -4.99 7.30 -13.06
N LEU A 31 -4.58 6.35 -12.23
CA LEU A 31 -5.44 5.59 -11.31
C LEU A 31 -5.31 6.04 -9.85
N ARG A 32 -4.63 7.16 -9.59
CA ARG A 32 -4.42 7.69 -8.24
C ARG A 32 -5.03 9.08 -8.11
N THR A 33 -6.23 9.17 -7.57
CA THR A 33 -6.97 10.44 -7.37
C THR A 33 -6.71 11.11 -6.03
N PHE A 34 -6.15 10.38 -5.06
CA PHE A 34 -5.78 10.89 -3.73
C PHE A 34 -4.56 10.13 -3.17
N SER A 35 -3.97 10.67 -2.11
CA SER A 35 -2.93 9.96 -1.37
C SER A 35 -3.53 8.97 -0.38
N GLY A 36 -3.16 7.70 -0.51
CA GLY A 36 -3.48 6.63 0.43
C GLY A 36 -2.61 6.67 1.70
N ILE A 37 -2.93 5.79 2.65
CA ILE A 37 -2.21 5.69 3.93
C ILE A 37 -0.81 5.13 3.71
N LEU A 38 -0.69 4.08 2.89
CA LEU A 38 0.55 3.32 2.69
C LEU A 38 1.31 3.69 1.41
N ASP A 39 0.95 4.79 0.74
CA ASP A 39 1.53 5.20 -0.53
C ASP A 39 3.04 5.53 -0.46
N TRP A 40 3.46 6.14 0.65
CA TRP A 40 4.78 6.77 0.77
C TRP A 40 5.56 6.30 1.99
N VAL A 41 5.24 5.12 2.48
CA VAL A 41 5.86 4.50 3.65
C VAL A 41 6.59 3.22 3.28
N SER A 42 7.52 2.79 4.13
CA SER A 42 8.06 1.44 4.11
C SER A 42 7.19 0.54 4.98
N SER A 43 6.60 -0.49 4.40
CA SER A 43 5.82 -1.51 5.12
C SER A 43 6.28 -2.92 4.71
N PRO A 44 7.46 -3.36 5.17
CA PRO A 44 8.18 -4.51 4.61
C PRO A 44 7.48 -5.86 4.81
N SER A 45 6.49 -5.93 5.71
CA SER A 45 5.73 -7.14 5.99
C SER A 45 4.24 -6.89 5.81
N LEU A 46 3.60 -7.65 4.93
CA LEU A 46 2.14 -7.62 4.79
C LEU A 46 1.45 -8.08 6.07
N LYS A 47 2.04 -9.01 6.83
CA LYS A 47 1.51 -9.42 8.14
C LYS A 47 1.30 -8.23 9.08
N ASN A 48 2.21 -7.27 9.12
CA ASN A 48 2.06 -6.09 9.97
C ASN A 48 0.97 -5.14 9.43
N VAL A 49 0.84 -5.04 8.11
CA VAL A 49 -0.28 -4.31 7.47
C VAL A 49 -1.61 -4.99 7.77
N ASN A 50 -1.66 -6.32 7.79
CA ASN A 50 -2.84 -7.09 8.18
C ASN A 50 -3.28 -6.75 9.61
N VAL A 51 -2.34 -6.73 10.56
CA VAL A 51 -2.61 -6.31 11.95
C VAL A 51 -3.11 -4.86 12.01
N LEU A 52 -2.50 -3.96 11.23
CA LEU A 52 -2.92 -2.55 11.16
C LEU A 52 -4.37 -2.41 10.65
N LEU A 53 -4.74 -3.14 9.60
CA LEU A 53 -6.09 -3.16 9.03
C LEU A 53 -7.10 -3.77 10.03
N GLN A 54 -6.78 -4.92 10.62
CA GLN A 54 -7.62 -5.60 11.60
C GLN A 54 -7.91 -4.72 12.82
N ASN A 55 -6.91 -3.96 13.28
CA ASN A 55 -7.03 -2.99 14.37
C ASN A 55 -7.65 -1.66 13.92
N ARG A 56 -8.09 -1.52 12.66
CA ARG A 56 -8.68 -0.30 12.11
C ARG A 56 -7.82 0.94 12.37
N PHE A 57 -6.50 0.79 12.26
CA PHE A 57 -5.46 1.82 12.49
C PHE A 57 -5.40 2.36 13.93
N ALA A 58 -5.91 1.63 14.92
CA ALA A 58 -5.81 2.04 16.32
C ALA A 58 -4.34 2.28 16.71
N ASP A 59 -4.06 3.40 17.37
CA ASP A 59 -2.73 3.83 17.81
C ASP A 59 -1.67 4.00 16.69
N PHE A 60 -2.07 3.96 15.42
CA PHE A 60 -1.14 4.22 14.31
C PHE A 60 -0.60 5.65 14.37
N LEU A 61 0.71 5.79 14.21
CA LEU A 61 1.39 7.06 14.42
C LEU A 61 1.18 7.67 15.82
N ASN A 62 0.95 6.86 16.85
CA ASN A 62 0.97 7.36 18.21
C ASN A 62 2.41 7.74 18.57
N LEU A 63 2.63 8.93 19.11
CA LEU A 63 3.97 9.46 19.40
C LEU A 63 4.81 8.50 20.27
N LYS A 64 4.17 7.79 21.22
CA LYS A 64 4.84 6.80 22.09
C LYS A 64 5.41 5.59 21.33
N ASN A 65 4.88 5.31 20.14
CA ASN A 65 5.29 4.18 19.30
C ASN A 65 6.35 4.58 18.27
N LEU A 66 6.63 5.89 18.14
CA LEU A 66 7.54 6.40 17.12
C LEU A 66 8.98 6.41 17.62
N ARG A 67 9.86 5.86 16.79
CA ARG A 67 11.31 5.96 16.95
C ARG A 67 11.93 6.75 15.81
N ILE A 68 12.72 7.74 16.18
CA ILE A 68 13.56 8.49 15.24
C ILE A 68 14.78 7.62 14.92
N ILE A 69 15.03 7.33 13.64
CA ILE A 69 16.08 6.40 13.23
C ILE A 69 17.32 7.16 12.78
N LYS A 70 17.20 7.98 11.71
CA LYS A 70 18.33 8.70 11.11
C LYS A 70 17.85 9.72 10.07
N TYR A 71 18.71 10.64 9.69
CA TYR A 71 18.54 11.38 8.44
C TYR A 71 18.75 10.43 7.24
N ILE A 72 17.86 10.45 6.27
CA ILE A 72 17.98 9.69 5.03
C ILE A 72 18.31 10.57 3.83
N SER A 73 18.15 11.87 3.98
CA SER A 73 18.62 12.93 3.08
C SER A 73 18.81 14.22 3.87
N GLU A 74 19.24 15.29 3.20
CA GLU A 74 19.26 16.63 3.78
C GLU A 74 17.84 17.16 4.09
N TRP A 75 16.80 16.59 3.50
CA TRP A 75 15.41 17.03 3.61
C TRP A 75 14.51 16.12 4.45
N ASP A 76 14.90 14.88 4.69
CA ASP A 76 14.03 13.86 5.25
C ASP A 76 14.66 13.09 6.41
N LEU A 77 13.87 12.90 7.46
CA LEU A 77 14.17 12.12 8.64
C LEU A 77 13.34 10.82 8.60
N LEU A 78 14.02 9.68 8.73
CA LEU A 78 13.33 8.39 8.89
C LEU A 78 12.79 8.26 10.29
N VAL A 79 11.48 8.10 10.39
CA VAL A 79 10.77 7.79 11.63
C VAL A 79 10.06 6.46 11.47
N TRP A 80 10.08 5.63 12.50
CA TRP A 80 9.53 4.29 12.48
C TRP A 80 8.43 4.11 13.52
N ASP A 81 7.27 3.59 13.14
CA ASP A 81 6.26 3.09 14.06
C ASP A 81 6.63 1.65 14.42
N GLU A 82 7.11 1.44 15.66
CA GLU A 82 7.62 0.14 16.11
C GLU A 82 6.50 -0.88 16.34
N VAL A 83 5.27 -0.43 16.59
CA VAL A 83 4.13 -1.33 16.84
C VAL A 83 3.68 -1.98 15.54
N TYR A 84 3.57 -1.20 14.46
CA TYR A 84 3.14 -1.69 13.16
C TYR A 84 4.27 -1.98 12.19
N ASN A 85 5.53 -1.77 12.62
CA ASN A 85 6.72 -1.97 11.79
C ASN A 85 6.63 -1.21 10.45
N ILE A 86 6.29 0.08 10.53
CA ILE A 86 6.11 0.97 9.37
C ILE A 86 7.05 2.17 9.47
N GLY A 87 7.79 2.43 8.38
CA GLY A 87 8.74 3.53 8.26
C GLY A 87 8.21 4.69 7.42
N PHE A 88 8.34 5.90 7.95
CA PHE A 88 7.98 7.16 7.28
C PHE A 88 9.22 7.80 6.68
N ASN A 89 9.39 7.66 5.36
CA ASN A 89 10.59 8.09 4.65
C ASN A 89 10.49 9.54 4.14
N HIS A 90 9.28 10.10 4.02
CA HIS A 90 9.04 11.38 3.34
C HIS A 90 8.19 12.37 4.12
N ASP A 91 7.77 12.01 5.32
CA ASP A 91 6.78 12.78 6.09
C ASP A 91 7.39 13.74 7.11
N PHE A 92 8.55 13.38 7.67
CA PHE A 92 9.22 14.17 8.70
C PHE A 92 10.37 14.96 8.09
N LYS A 93 10.09 16.22 7.71
CA LYS A 93 11.07 17.12 7.09
C LYS A 93 12.05 17.68 8.11
N THR A 94 13.30 17.85 7.71
CA THR A 94 14.42 18.28 8.58
C THR A 94 14.34 19.73 9.04
N ASP A 95 13.53 20.55 8.37
CA ASP A 95 13.25 21.93 8.79
C ASP A 95 12.45 22.02 10.09
N LYS A 96 11.68 20.97 10.42
CA LYS A 96 10.82 20.89 11.62
C LYS A 96 11.21 19.76 12.57
N ASN A 97 12.03 18.80 12.12
CA ASN A 97 12.31 17.58 12.86
C ASN A 97 13.81 17.35 12.98
N THR A 98 14.24 16.90 14.16
CA THR A 98 15.63 16.57 14.46
C THR A 98 15.74 15.13 14.99
N LEU A 99 16.96 14.64 15.23
CA LEU A 99 17.17 13.31 15.84
C LEU A 99 16.64 13.17 17.28
N THR A 100 16.22 14.27 17.90
CA THR A 100 15.73 14.28 19.28
C THR A 100 14.33 14.87 19.44
N HIS A 101 13.76 15.44 18.36
CA HIS A 101 12.47 16.13 18.44
C HIS A 101 11.70 16.07 17.12
N LEU A 102 10.42 15.71 17.19
CA LEU A 102 9.47 15.68 16.08
C LEU A 102 8.54 16.91 16.11
N GLY A 103 9.07 18.10 15.78
CA GLY A 103 8.27 19.34 15.77
C GLY A 103 7.15 19.35 14.73
N GLY A 104 7.30 18.59 13.64
CA GLY A 104 6.26 18.40 12.61
C GLY A 104 5.23 17.31 12.91
N TYR A 105 5.29 16.63 14.05
CA TYR A 105 4.45 15.48 14.37
C TYR A 105 2.95 15.75 14.22
N ALA A 106 2.45 16.86 14.75
CA ALA A 106 1.03 17.19 14.74
C ALA A 106 0.46 17.26 13.30
N GLU A 107 1.21 17.89 12.39
CA GLU A 107 0.83 18.01 10.98
C GLU A 107 0.82 16.65 10.27
N VAL A 108 1.83 15.82 10.56
CA VAL A 108 1.93 14.45 10.01
C VAL A 108 0.77 13.60 10.53
N LYS A 109 0.51 13.63 11.84
CA LYS A 109 -0.59 12.88 12.47
C LYS A 109 -1.95 13.27 11.87
N GLU A 110 -2.25 14.55 11.78
CA GLU A 110 -3.49 15.06 11.18
C GLU A 110 -3.65 14.62 9.71
N LYS A 111 -2.56 14.67 8.93
CA LYS A 111 -2.56 14.18 7.54
C LYS A 111 -2.94 12.71 7.46
N TYR A 112 -2.37 11.87 8.32
CA TYR A 112 -2.67 10.43 8.33
C TYR A 112 -4.07 10.13 8.88
N ASP A 113 -4.55 10.86 9.88
CA ASP A 113 -5.91 10.71 10.40
C ASP A 113 -6.95 10.98 9.31
N ARG A 114 -6.77 12.03 8.49
CA ARG A 114 -7.64 12.29 7.33
C ARG A 114 -7.57 11.16 6.28
N ARG A 115 -6.38 10.58 6.03
CA ARG A 115 -6.24 9.45 5.12
C ARG A 115 -6.93 8.20 5.64
N ILE A 116 -6.79 7.91 6.94
CA ILE A 116 -7.45 6.79 7.62
C ILE A 116 -8.96 6.94 7.56
N GLN A 117 -9.48 8.11 7.91
CA GLN A 117 -10.91 8.39 7.83
C GLN A 117 -11.45 8.15 6.41
N ARG A 118 -10.79 8.68 5.39
CA ARG A 118 -11.16 8.46 3.98
C ARG A 118 -11.12 6.98 3.60
N PHE A 119 -10.09 6.27 4.04
CA PHE A 119 -9.96 4.83 3.76
C PHE A 119 -11.13 4.06 4.35
N LEU A 120 -11.41 4.24 5.64
CA LEU A 120 -12.52 3.56 6.34
C LEU A 120 -13.89 3.94 5.76
N GLU A 121 -14.08 5.20 5.37
CA GLU A 121 -15.29 5.65 4.67
C GLU A 121 -15.45 4.93 3.32
N LYS A 122 -14.38 4.88 2.50
CA LYS A 122 -14.43 4.18 1.21
C LYS A 122 -14.69 2.68 1.37
N LEU A 123 -14.16 2.02 2.41
CA LEU A 123 -14.48 0.61 2.69
C LEU A 123 -15.98 0.38 2.90
N SER A 124 -16.69 1.34 3.49
CA SER A 124 -18.12 1.22 3.81
C SER A 124 -19.05 1.71 2.70
N THR A 125 -18.58 2.63 1.84
CA THR A 125 -19.46 3.29 0.84
C THR A 125 -19.25 2.82 -0.60
N SER A 126 -18.04 2.33 -0.92
CA SER A 126 -17.72 1.90 -2.29
C SER A 126 -18.38 0.58 -2.65
N GLN A 127 -18.86 0.46 -3.90
CA GLN A 127 -19.42 -0.79 -4.41
C GLN A 127 -18.33 -1.77 -4.86
N ARG A 128 -17.19 -1.24 -5.37
CA ARG A 128 -16.07 -2.07 -5.79
C ARG A 128 -14.74 -1.38 -5.53
N ILE A 129 -13.83 -2.09 -4.83
CA ILE A 129 -12.51 -1.57 -4.43
C ILE A 129 -11.40 -2.48 -4.97
N LEU A 130 -10.31 -1.88 -5.46
CA LEU A 130 -9.08 -2.60 -5.80
C LEU A 130 -7.99 -2.27 -4.78
N PHE A 131 -7.41 -3.30 -4.18
CA PHE A 131 -6.20 -3.20 -3.35
C PHE A 131 -5.01 -3.74 -4.13
N ILE A 132 -3.90 -3.02 -4.11
CA ILE A 132 -2.67 -3.44 -4.78
C ILE A 132 -1.53 -3.46 -3.78
N ARG A 133 -0.82 -4.57 -3.72
CA ARG A 133 0.37 -4.75 -2.88
C ARG A 133 1.51 -5.34 -3.68
N THR A 134 2.72 -4.85 -3.45
CA THR A 134 3.95 -5.53 -3.88
C THR A 134 4.52 -6.35 -2.74
N GLU A 135 5.19 -7.45 -3.06
CA GLU A 135 5.91 -8.34 -2.13
C GLU A 135 5.03 -8.90 -1.00
N ALA A 136 4.47 -10.08 -1.25
CA ALA A 136 3.68 -10.80 -0.25
C ALA A 136 3.69 -12.31 -0.49
N SER A 137 3.63 -13.10 0.57
CA SER A 137 3.44 -14.54 0.50
C SER A 137 1.96 -14.92 0.32
N PHE A 138 1.71 -16.16 -0.08
CA PHE A 138 0.35 -16.68 -0.19
C PHE A 138 -0.41 -16.62 1.14
N GLU A 139 0.26 -16.99 2.24
CA GLU A 139 -0.32 -17.03 3.58
C GLU A 139 -0.71 -15.64 4.08
N GLU A 140 0.17 -14.65 3.88
CA GLU A 140 -0.12 -13.25 4.25
C GLU A 140 -1.31 -12.69 3.45
N VAL A 141 -1.43 -13.07 2.17
CA VAL A 141 -2.52 -12.61 1.31
C VAL A 141 -3.83 -13.33 1.60
N ALA A 142 -3.79 -14.62 1.98
CA ALA A 142 -4.98 -15.32 2.45
C ALA A 142 -5.54 -14.68 3.72
N GLU A 143 -4.67 -14.28 4.65
CA GLU A 143 -5.07 -13.51 5.84
C GLU A 143 -5.65 -12.13 5.45
N LEU A 144 -5.02 -11.41 4.52
CA LEU A 144 -5.52 -10.12 4.00
C LEU A 144 -6.92 -10.27 3.40
N GLU A 145 -7.14 -11.29 2.55
CA GLU A 145 -8.46 -11.54 1.94
C GLU A 145 -9.53 -11.79 3.01
N ALA A 146 -9.21 -12.55 4.06
CA ALA A 146 -10.11 -12.81 5.17
C ALA A 146 -10.44 -11.53 5.97
N ILE A 147 -9.42 -10.71 6.30
CA ILE A 147 -9.59 -9.44 7.01
C ILE A 147 -10.48 -8.48 6.20
N LEU A 148 -10.16 -8.28 4.92
CA LEU A 148 -10.94 -7.38 4.05
C LEU A 148 -12.37 -7.90 3.85
N SER A 149 -12.59 -9.21 3.79
CA SER A 149 -13.93 -9.81 3.72
C SER A 149 -14.76 -9.54 4.98
N GLY A 150 -14.12 -9.38 6.14
CA GLY A 150 -14.79 -8.97 7.39
C GLY A 150 -15.02 -7.45 7.49
N MET A 151 -14.33 -6.64 6.68
CA MET A 151 -14.42 -5.17 6.72
C MET A 151 -15.31 -4.59 5.61
N ILE A 152 -15.46 -5.28 4.48
CA ILE A 152 -16.11 -4.78 3.26
C ILE A 152 -17.33 -5.65 2.96
N ALA A 153 -18.51 -5.04 2.89
CA ALA A 153 -19.75 -5.75 2.56
C ALA A 153 -19.93 -5.96 1.05
N ASN A 154 -19.34 -5.07 0.24
CA ASN A 154 -19.48 -5.06 -1.21
C ASN A 154 -18.32 -5.80 -1.91
N ASP A 155 -18.12 -5.57 -3.21
CA ASP A 155 -17.08 -6.24 -3.98
C ASP A 155 -15.70 -5.59 -3.77
N PHE A 156 -14.68 -6.44 -3.70
CA PHE A 156 -13.29 -5.99 -3.77
C PHE A 156 -12.41 -7.01 -4.49
N ARG A 157 -11.28 -6.52 -5.00
CA ARG A 157 -10.22 -7.34 -5.60
C ARG A 157 -8.89 -6.98 -4.98
N ILE A 158 -7.99 -7.94 -4.98
CA ILE A 158 -6.60 -7.78 -4.53
C ILE A 158 -5.68 -8.14 -5.69
N LEU A 159 -4.78 -7.25 -6.05
CA LEU A 159 -3.69 -7.51 -6.96
C LEU A 159 -2.38 -7.60 -6.16
N ILE A 160 -1.70 -8.72 -6.26
CA ILE A 160 -0.36 -8.92 -5.71
C ILE A 160 0.65 -8.95 -6.85
N VAL A 161 1.70 -8.16 -6.71
CA VAL A 161 2.80 -8.07 -7.67
C VAL A 161 4.11 -8.39 -6.96
N ASN A 162 4.58 -9.61 -7.08
CA ASN A 162 5.87 -10.04 -6.53
C ASN A 162 6.97 -9.87 -7.58
N HIS A 163 8.16 -9.44 -7.15
CA HIS A 163 9.32 -9.37 -8.01
C HIS A 163 10.24 -10.56 -7.70
N THR A 164 10.40 -11.43 -8.68
CA THR A 164 11.11 -12.71 -8.54
C THR A 164 12.11 -12.93 -9.68
N ASP A 165 12.78 -14.07 -9.69
CA ASP A 165 13.72 -14.46 -10.76
C ASP A 165 12.96 -15.05 -11.95
N VAL A 166 12.18 -14.20 -12.62
CA VAL A 166 11.46 -14.51 -13.85
C VAL A 166 11.87 -13.53 -14.95
N ASP A 167 11.80 -13.96 -16.22
CA ASP A 167 12.18 -13.12 -17.36
C ASP A 167 11.03 -12.24 -17.89
N HIS A 168 9.78 -12.57 -17.53
CA HIS A 168 8.58 -11.90 -18.01
C HIS A 168 7.46 -11.99 -16.98
N LEU A 169 6.31 -11.35 -17.25
CA LEU A 169 5.12 -11.43 -16.43
C LEU A 169 4.60 -12.87 -16.36
N VAL A 170 4.41 -13.37 -15.14
CA VAL A 170 3.86 -14.71 -14.87
C VAL A 170 2.65 -14.57 -13.96
N GLU A 171 1.49 -15.07 -14.38
CA GLU A 171 0.31 -15.18 -13.51
C GLU A 171 0.41 -16.42 -12.62
N LYS A 172 0.09 -16.25 -11.34
CA LYS A 172 0.13 -17.34 -10.35
C LYS A 172 -1.28 -17.84 -10.05
N SER A 173 -1.46 -19.13 -10.12
CA SER A 173 -2.75 -19.78 -9.79
C SER A 173 -2.87 -20.00 -8.28
N TRP A 174 -3.20 -18.95 -7.54
CA TRP A 174 -3.53 -19.05 -6.11
C TRP A 174 -5.00 -19.44 -5.91
N SER A 175 -5.25 -20.30 -4.92
CA SER A 175 -6.62 -20.77 -4.56
C SER A 175 -7.41 -19.74 -3.73
N LEU A 176 -7.28 -18.46 -4.07
CA LEU A 176 -7.95 -17.32 -3.43
C LEU A 176 -8.95 -16.70 -4.42
N GLN A 177 -10.17 -16.42 -3.96
CA GLN A 177 -11.27 -16.06 -4.86
C GLN A 177 -11.18 -14.63 -5.39
N ARG A 178 -10.67 -13.71 -4.55
CA ARG A 178 -10.62 -12.27 -4.84
C ARG A 178 -9.22 -11.77 -5.21
N VAL A 179 -8.25 -12.67 -5.33
CA VAL A 179 -6.84 -12.35 -5.50
C VAL A 179 -6.36 -12.73 -6.89
N CYS A 180 -5.77 -11.76 -7.58
CA CYS A 180 -4.88 -11.95 -8.72
C CYS A 180 -3.44 -11.79 -8.23
N ALA A 181 -2.62 -12.82 -8.37
CA ALA A 181 -1.21 -12.78 -8.03
C ALA A 181 -0.36 -12.94 -9.29
N ILE A 182 0.63 -12.09 -9.44
CA ILE A 182 1.57 -12.10 -10.56
C ILE A 182 3.01 -11.98 -10.07
N GLU A 183 3.92 -12.47 -10.88
CA GLU A 183 5.35 -12.27 -10.72
C GLU A 183 5.90 -11.42 -11.87
N LEU A 184 6.77 -10.49 -11.56
CA LEU A 184 7.52 -9.66 -12.49
C LEU A 184 9.02 -9.83 -12.27
N PRO A 185 9.87 -9.55 -13.29
CA PRO A 185 11.32 -9.55 -13.12
C PRO A 185 11.77 -8.65 -11.98
N ASN A 186 12.67 -9.15 -11.13
CA ASN A 186 13.21 -8.38 -10.00
C ASN A 186 14.33 -7.40 -10.45
N HIS A 187 14.91 -7.59 -11.63
CA HIS A 187 15.93 -6.69 -12.14
C HIS A 187 15.38 -5.30 -12.38
N ASN A 188 15.97 -4.29 -11.70
CA ASN A 188 15.58 -2.87 -11.81
C ASN A 188 14.05 -2.64 -11.69
N LYS A 189 13.43 -3.24 -10.68
CA LYS A 189 11.96 -3.26 -10.46
C LYS A 189 11.29 -1.88 -10.52
N TRP A 190 12.03 -0.81 -10.27
CA TRP A 190 11.52 0.54 -10.26
C TRP A 190 11.22 1.12 -11.64
N ASN A 191 11.95 0.69 -12.68
CA ASN A 191 11.85 1.27 -14.01
C ASN A 191 11.64 0.21 -15.11
N ALA A 192 12.27 -0.94 -15.00
CA ALA A 192 12.26 -1.94 -16.09
C ALA A 192 10.87 -2.53 -16.34
N ASN A 193 10.02 -2.57 -15.31
CA ASN A 193 8.69 -3.18 -15.35
C ASN A 193 7.54 -2.22 -15.72
N ASN A 194 7.83 -0.96 -16.08
CA ASN A 194 6.77 0.02 -16.37
C ASN A 194 5.82 -0.43 -17.49
N HIS A 195 6.32 -1.13 -18.51
CA HIS A 195 5.49 -1.68 -19.58
C HIS A 195 4.55 -2.80 -19.08
N TYR A 196 5.01 -3.66 -18.16
CA TYR A 196 4.14 -4.66 -17.52
C TYR A 196 3.08 -4.01 -16.65
N TRP A 197 3.45 -3.00 -15.83
CA TRP A 197 2.48 -2.26 -15.04
C TRP A 197 1.40 -1.61 -15.90
N LYS A 198 1.76 -1.06 -17.07
CA LYS A 198 0.81 -0.51 -18.03
C LYS A 198 -0.14 -1.59 -18.58
N MET A 199 0.34 -2.80 -18.87
CA MET A 199 -0.50 -3.93 -19.29
C MET A 199 -1.41 -4.42 -18.16
N ILE A 200 -0.87 -4.56 -16.94
CA ILE A 200 -1.62 -4.99 -15.75
C ILE A 200 -2.76 -4.02 -15.44
N LEU A 201 -2.51 -2.72 -15.51
CA LEU A 201 -3.47 -1.68 -15.16
C LEU A 201 -4.34 -1.24 -16.34
N ALA A 202 -4.10 -1.72 -17.57
CA ALA A 202 -4.99 -1.48 -18.71
C ALA A 202 -6.40 -1.98 -18.41
N ASP A 203 -7.42 -1.25 -18.91
CA ASP A 203 -8.85 -1.55 -18.73
C ASP A 203 -9.33 -1.52 -17.25
N ILE A 204 -8.51 -1.00 -16.34
CA ILE A 204 -8.93 -0.60 -15.00
C ILE A 204 -9.23 0.91 -15.03
N THR A 205 -10.40 1.28 -14.52
CA THR A 205 -10.85 2.68 -14.50
C THR A 205 -11.39 3.07 -13.12
N LEU A 206 -11.31 4.35 -12.80
CA LEU A 206 -11.95 4.94 -11.62
C LEU A 206 -13.25 5.65 -12.00
N LEU A 207 -14.24 5.54 -11.12
CA LEU A 207 -15.49 6.31 -11.16
C LEU A 207 -15.28 7.78 -10.77
#